data_0e494ca19e363d573a407f270d2e008e
#
_entry.id   0e494ca19e363d573a407f270d2e008e
#
_cell.length_a   1.000
_cell.length_b   1.000
_cell.length_c   1.000
_cell.angle_alpha   90.00
_cell.angle_beta   90.00
_cell.angle_gamma   90.00
#
_symmetry.space_group_name_H-M   'P 1'
#
loop_
_entity.id
_entity.type
_entity.pdbx_description
1 polymer ?
#
loop_
_entity_poly.entity_id
_entity_poly.type
_entity_poly.pdbx_seq_one_letter_code
_entity_poly.pdbx_strand_id
1 'polypeptide(L)'
;STLCLAIFSLFSRSYPSSLGGDFSREGWEFIEKMKLLENSEKIARQSVELLKAKPCPSGYMDIVISGDQMALQVHESLGHPAELDRVFGMEASYAGTSFLTPEKLGKFEYGSKIVNITADATIPHALGGFKYDDEGVKAQRVYLVKDGIFVGYLTSRETAHRVGLKPMGAMRADGWNRIPLIRMTSINLEPGDLSFEDLIKDIKDGIYVETNKSWSIDDKRLNFQFGCEIGWEIKDGKLGEMIKNPTYTGITYEFWRSCDGIGNKDLWHVWGLPNCGKGEPTQIMQVSHGTSPARFRNVRVGVIR
;
A
#
# COMPACT_ATOMS: atom_id res chain seq x y z
N SER A 1 19.61 -13.20 -7.29
CA SER A 1 18.34 -12.43 -7.27
C SER A 1 18.38 -11.41 -8.40
N THR A 2 17.55 -11.63 -9.42
CA THR A 2 17.48 -10.76 -10.59
C THR A 2 16.47 -9.68 -10.27
N LEU A 3 16.93 -8.44 -10.18
CA LEU A 3 16.07 -7.27 -10.06
C LEU A 3 15.64 -6.88 -11.47
N CYS A 4 14.35 -7.02 -11.78
CA CYS A 4 13.81 -6.60 -13.05
C CYS A 4 13.12 -5.26 -12.86
N LEU A 5 13.73 -4.22 -13.41
CA LEU A 5 13.19 -2.86 -13.41
C LEU A 5 12.53 -2.59 -14.75
N ALA A 6 11.23 -2.42 -14.77
CA ALA A 6 10.53 -1.87 -15.92
C ALA A 6 10.43 -0.35 -15.78
N ILE A 7 11.09 0.37 -16.64
CA ILE A 7 11.07 1.84 -16.64
C ILE A 7 9.91 2.29 -17.52
N PHE A 8 8.84 2.76 -16.87
CA PHE A 8 7.74 3.45 -17.51
C PHE A 8 7.84 4.93 -17.21
N SER A 9 8.47 5.68 -18.01
CA SER A 9 8.31 7.14 -18.13
C SER A 9 9.39 7.70 -19.03
N LEU A 10 9.24 7.59 -20.33
CA LEU A 10 10.20 8.20 -21.24
C LEU A 10 9.81 9.62 -21.68
N PHE A 11 8.60 10.10 -21.43
CA PHE A 11 8.13 11.34 -22.06
C PHE A 11 7.19 12.24 -21.26
N SER A 12 6.92 11.97 -19.99
CA SER A 12 6.23 12.94 -19.16
C SER A 12 7.25 13.83 -18.42
N ARG A 13 6.96 15.11 -18.23
CA ARG A 13 7.73 16.00 -17.35
C ARG A 13 7.61 15.62 -15.86
N SER A 14 6.86 14.60 -15.53
CA SER A 14 6.84 13.98 -14.22
C SER A 14 8.08 13.12 -14.07
N TYR A 15 8.87 13.39 -13.06
CA TYR A 15 9.95 12.51 -12.67
C TYR A 15 9.38 11.09 -12.45
N PRO A 16 10.07 10.03 -12.92
CA PRO A 16 9.67 8.69 -12.58
C PRO A 16 9.62 8.59 -11.05
N SER A 17 8.47 8.23 -10.49
CA SER A 17 8.41 7.94 -9.08
C SER A 17 9.35 6.76 -8.83
N SER A 18 10.05 6.76 -7.70
CA SER A 18 10.88 5.62 -7.28
C SER A 18 10.08 4.32 -7.08
N LEU A 19 8.77 4.40 -7.26
CA LEU A 19 7.80 3.31 -7.17
C LEU A 19 7.19 2.94 -8.53
N GLY A 20 7.59 3.60 -9.61
CA GLY A 20 7.14 3.24 -10.96
C GLY A 20 7.72 1.90 -11.39
N GLY A 21 6.90 0.83 -11.36
CA GLY A 21 7.27 -0.51 -11.74
C GLY A 21 6.78 -1.55 -10.75
N ASP A 22 7.00 -2.80 -11.08
CA ASP A 22 6.69 -3.94 -10.21
C ASP A 22 7.95 -4.79 -10.02
N PHE A 23 8.02 -5.51 -8.89
CA PHE A 23 9.20 -6.24 -8.47
C PHE A 23 8.83 -7.61 -7.93
N SER A 24 9.57 -8.64 -8.33
CA SER A 24 9.34 -10.02 -7.90
C SER A 24 10.67 -10.76 -7.71
N ARG A 25 10.62 -11.90 -7.04
CA ARG A 25 11.71 -12.89 -7.00
C ARG A 25 11.59 -13.95 -8.08
N GLU A 26 10.64 -13.81 -8.99
CA GLU A 26 10.55 -14.63 -10.21
C GLU A 26 11.72 -14.29 -11.14
N GLY A 27 11.89 -15.10 -12.18
CA GLY A 27 12.89 -14.92 -13.22
C GLY A 27 12.36 -14.13 -14.42
N TRP A 28 12.75 -14.59 -15.61
CA TRP A 28 12.35 -13.97 -16.89
C TRP A 28 10.83 -14.00 -17.13
N GLU A 29 10.16 -15.03 -16.61
CA GLU A 29 8.71 -15.18 -16.67
C GLU A 29 7.95 -13.99 -16.05
N PHE A 30 8.54 -13.29 -15.10
CA PHE A 30 7.97 -12.06 -14.55
C PHE A 30 7.98 -10.93 -15.58
N ILE A 31 9.08 -10.78 -16.32
CA ILE A 31 9.19 -9.80 -17.40
C ILE A 31 8.13 -10.06 -18.49
N GLU A 32 7.94 -11.32 -18.86
CA GLU A 32 6.90 -11.71 -19.84
C GLU A 32 5.49 -11.37 -19.35
N LYS A 33 5.20 -11.63 -18.05
CA LYS A 33 3.92 -11.28 -17.41
C LYS A 33 3.64 -9.78 -17.42
N MET A 34 4.66 -8.93 -17.35
CA MET A 34 4.52 -7.47 -17.38
C MET A 34 4.04 -6.95 -18.73
N LYS A 35 4.13 -7.74 -19.80
CA LYS A 35 3.67 -7.39 -21.15
C LYS A 35 4.14 -6.00 -21.58
N LEU A 36 5.45 -5.75 -21.46
CA LEU A 36 6.04 -4.42 -21.63
C LEU A 36 5.77 -3.84 -23.03
N LEU A 37 5.89 -4.67 -24.08
CA LEU A 37 5.66 -4.23 -25.45
C LEU A 37 4.18 -3.91 -25.69
N GLU A 38 3.28 -4.76 -25.25
CA GLU A 38 1.84 -4.57 -25.39
C GLU A 38 1.33 -3.32 -24.63
N ASN A 39 1.93 -3.04 -23.49
CA ASN A 39 1.57 -1.87 -22.69
C ASN A 39 2.21 -0.57 -23.17
N SER A 40 3.26 -0.63 -24.01
CA SER A 40 4.05 0.55 -24.41
C SER A 40 3.20 1.61 -25.13
N GLU A 41 2.32 1.21 -26.03
CA GLU A 41 1.44 2.13 -26.77
C GLU A 41 0.43 2.82 -25.84
N LYS A 42 -0.18 2.07 -24.91
CA LYS A 42 -1.09 2.62 -23.90
C LYS A 42 -0.38 3.70 -23.07
N ILE A 43 0.84 3.42 -22.60
CA ILE A 43 1.61 4.32 -21.75
C ILE A 43 2.04 5.57 -22.50
N ALA A 44 2.51 5.42 -23.75
CA ALA A 44 2.87 6.55 -24.60
C ALA A 44 1.67 7.47 -24.84
N ARG A 45 0.50 6.92 -25.12
CA ARG A 45 -0.76 7.67 -25.29
C ARG A 45 -1.13 8.42 -24.00
N GLN A 46 -1.15 7.72 -22.86
CA GLN A 46 -1.45 8.33 -21.56
C GLN A 46 -0.48 9.47 -21.22
N SER A 47 0.81 9.31 -21.52
CA SER A 47 1.82 10.35 -21.28
C SER A 47 1.54 11.62 -22.10
N VAL A 48 1.10 11.50 -23.34
CA VAL A 48 0.72 12.63 -24.21
C VAL A 48 -0.58 13.28 -23.71
N GLU A 49 -1.56 12.47 -23.36
CA GLU A 49 -2.86 12.95 -22.81
C GLU A 49 -2.66 13.70 -21.49
N LEU A 50 -1.78 13.20 -20.62
CA LEU A 50 -1.46 13.81 -19.34
C LEU A 50 -0.94 15.24 -19.46
N LEU A 51 -0.20 15.58 -20.52
CA LEU A 51 0.26 16.96 -20.79
C LEU A 51 -0.91 17.95 -20.95
N LYS A 52 -2.03 17.46 -21.51
CA LYS A 52 -3.23 18.26 -21.77
C LYS A 52 -4.31 18.10 -20.69
N ALA A 53 -4.14 17.13 -19.78
CA ALA A 53 -5.12 16.83 -18.76
C ALA A 53 -5.39 18.03 -17.83
N LYS A 54 -6.63 18.14 -17.37
CA LYS A 54 -7.03 19.14 -16.39
C LYS A 54 -6.42 18.84 -15.02
N PRO A 55 -6.19 19.84 -14.18
CA PRO A 55 -5.85 19.58 -12.77
C PRO A 55 -6.94 18.79 -12.07
N CYS A 56 -6.55 17.98 -11.08
CA CYS A 56 -7.50 17.31 -10.21
C CYS A 56 -8.49 18.29 -9.59
N PRO A 57 -9.81 17.97 -9.58
CA PRO A 57 -10.78 18.77 -8.85
C PRO A 57 -10.47 18.79 -7.36
N SER A 58 -10.97 19.80 -6.64
CA SER A 58 -10.81 19.92 -5.19
C SER A 58 -12.16 19.85 -4.49
N GLY A 59 -12.24 19.06 -3.42
CA GLY A 59 -13.46 18.91 -2.63
C GLY A 59 -13.56 17.54 -1.96
N TYR A 60 -14.75 17.23 -1.48
CA TYR A 60 -15.07 15.90 -0.98
C TYR A 60 -15.82 15.12 -2.06
N MET A 61 -15.30 13.94 -2.40
CA MET A 61 -15.90 13.08 -3.43
C MET A 61 -15.53 11.62 -3.21
N ASP A 62 -16.17 10.74 -3.95
CA ASP A 62 -15.82 9.32 -3.93
C ASP A 62 -14.56 9.09 -4.74
N ILE A 63 -13.70 8.19 -4.24
CA ILE A 63 -12.44 7.84 -4.90
C ILE A 63 -12.32 6.33 -5.06
N VAL A 64 -11.91 5.89 -6.25
CA VAL A 64 -11.42 4.53 -6.49
C VAL A 64 -9.91 4.60 -6.68
N ILE A 65 -9.18 3.81 -5.92
CA ILE A 65 -7.72 3.79 -5.91
C ILE A 65 -7.27 2.47 -6.54
N SER A 66 -6.36 2.53 -7.51
CA SER A 66 -5.79 1.34 -8.18
C SER A 66 -5.01 0.43 -7.21
N GLY A 67 -4.79 -0.82 -7.62
CA GLY A 67 -4.07 -1.79 -6.80
C GLY A 67 -2.65 -1.35 -6.43
N ASP A 68 -1.89 -0.78 -7.37
CA ASP A 68 -0.52 -0.30 -7.13
C ASP A 68 -0.47 0.86 -6.12
N GLN A 69 -1.39 1.80 -6.20
CA GLN A 69 -1.51 2.88 -5.22
C GLN A 69 -2.05 2.37 -3.88
N MET A 70 -2.95 1.37 -3.88
CA MET A 70 -3.40 0.70 -2.66
C MET A 70 -2.26 -0.03 -1.94
N ALA A 71 -1.27 -0.53 -2.67
CA ALA A 71 -0.07 -1.12 -2.08
C ALA A 71 0.66 -0.10 -1.18
N LEU A 72 0.87 1.13 -1.64
CA LEU A 72 1.42 2.20 -0.81
C LEU A 72 0.47 2.61 0.33
N GLN A 73 -0.83 2.70 0.06
CA GLN A 73 -1.82 3.02 1.08
C GLN A 73 -1.77 2.06 2.26
N VAL A 74 -1.73 0.75 2.00
CA VAL A 74 -1.61 -0.28 3.04
C VAL A 74 -0.25 -0.21 3.73
N HIS A 75 0.83 -0.01 2.97
CA HIS A 75 2.20 0.10 3.48
C HIS A 75 2.30 1.18 4.57
N GLU A 76 1.87 2.38 4.24
CA GLU A 76 2.04 3.55 5.11
C GLU A 76 1.02 3.60 6.23
N SER A 77 -0.24 3.23 5.96
CA SER A 77 -1.33 3.40 6.93
C SER A 77 -1.50 2.23 7.89
N LEU A 78 -1.04 1.01 7.55
CA LEU A 78 -1.10 -0.14 8.44
C LEU A 78 0.25 -0.85 8.61
N GLY A 79 1.00 -1.05 7.53
CA GLY A 79 2.27 -1.78 7.62
C GLY A 79 3.20 -1.20 8.68
N HIS A 80 3.59 0.05 8.53
CA HIS A 80 4.45 0.73 9.50
C HIS A 80 3.81 0.94 10.88
N PRO A 81 2.55 1.40 11.02
CA PRO A 81 2.00 1.59 12.37
C PRO A 81 1.76 0.29 13.14
N ALA A 82 1.71 -0.86 12.46
CA ALA A 82 1.60 -2.16 13.12
C ALA A 82 2.96 -2.78 13.54
N GLU A 83 4.09 -2.14 13.25
CA GLU A 83 5.40 -2.57 13.74
C GLU A 83 5.51 -2.32 15.25
N LEU A 84 5.58 -3.38 16.05
CA LEU A 84 5.41 -3.28 17.49
C LEU A 84 6.58 -2.60 18.23
N ASP A 85 7.79 -2.63 17.70
CA ASP A 85 8.93 -1.86 18.18
C ASP A 85 8.69 -0.35 18.03
N ARG A 86 8.11 0.08 16.91
CA ARG A 86 7.66 1.46 16.68
C ARG A 86 6.60 1.87 17.70
N VAL A 87 5.61 1.01 17.95
CA VAL A 87 4.55 1.24 18.95
C VAL A 87 5.12 1.47 20.35
N PHE A 88 6.19 0.75 20.71
CA PHE A 88 6.89 0.92 21.98
C PHE A 88 7.92 2.07 21.99
N GLY A 89 8.02 2.84 20.91
CA GLY A 89 8.89 4.01 20.85
C GLY A 89 10.36 3.69 20.56
N MET A 90 10.71 2.46 20.17
CA MET A 90 12.09 2.08 19.84
C MET A 90 12.61 2.78 18.56
N GLU A 91 11.71 3.29 17.72
CA GLU A 91 11.99 4.01 16.48
C GLU A 91 11.70 5.53 16.56
N ALA A 92 11.42 6.06 17.74
CA ALA A 92 10.90 7.42 17.90
C ALA A 92 11.85 8.52 17.41
N SER A 93 13.18 8.29 17.47
CA SER A 93 14.18 9.26 17.05
C SER A 93 14.27 9.43 15.53
N TYR A 94 13.89 8.41 14.76
CA TYR A 94 14.05 8.40 13.30
C TYR A 94 12.72 8.18 12.55
N ALA A 95 12.03 7.10 12.87
CA ALA A 95 10.86 6.66 12.10
C ALA A 95 9.52 7.01 12.74
N GLY A 96 9.54 7.66 13.90
CA GLY A 96 8.35 8.07 14.64
C GLY A 96 7.73 6.96 15.49
N THR A 97 6.48 7.16 15.87
CA THR A 97 5.70 6.26 16.72
C THR A 97 4.50 5.69 15.96
N SER A 98 3.45 5.28 16.68
CA SER A 98 2.23 4.75 16.06
C SER A 98 0.99 5.24 16.80
N PHE A 99 -0.09 5.47 16.04
CA PHE A 99 -1.41 5.66 16.63
C PHE A 99 -2.05 4.34 17.09
N LEU A 100 -1.55 3.18 16.66
CA LEU A 100 -2.04 1.85 17.05
C LEU A 100 -1.41 1.42 18.36
N THR A 101 -1.87 2.01 19.47
CA THR A 101 -1.38 1.69 20.81
C THR A 101 -1.90 0.33 21.31
N PRO A 102 -1.23 -0.33 22.28
CA PRO A 102 -1.62 -1.67 22.76
C PRO A 102 -3.07 -1.79 23.24
N GLU A 103 -3.63 -0.73 23.82
CA GLU A 103 -5.02 -0.69 24.32
C GLU A 103 -6.05 -0.84 23.20
N LYS A 104 -5.65 -0.60 21.95
CA LYS A 104 -6.52 -0.71 20.76
C LYS A 104 -6.63 -2.13 20.22
N LEU A 105 -5.70 -3.00 20.59
CA LEU A 105 -5.67 -4.37 20.10
C LEU A 105 -6.98 -5.12 20.42
N GLY A 106 -7.58 -5.75 19.43
CA GLY A 106 -8.79 -6.56 19.56
C GLY A 106 -10.10 -5.79 19.65
N LYS A 107 -10.10 -4.45 19.65
CA LYS A 107 -11.34 -3.66 19.82
C LYS A 107 -11.43 -2.38 18.99
N PHE A 108 -10.33 -1.92 18.41
CA PHE A 108 -10.32 -0.70 17.62
C PHE A 108 -10.88 -0.95 16.23
N GLU A 109 -11.94 -0.25 15.88
CA GLU A 109 -12.50 -0.22 14.54
C GLU A 109 -11.55 0.57 13.62
N TYR A 110 -10.65 -0.17 12.97
CA TYR A 110 -9.66 0.38 12.05
C TYR A 110 -10.27 0.77 10.70
N GLY A 111 -11.17 -0.05 10.20
CA GLY A 111 -11.81 0.13 8.90
C GLY A 111 -13.27 -0.34 8.91
N SER A 112 -13.91 -0.29 7.76
CA SER A 112 -15.24 -0.89 7.57
C SER A 112 -15.17 -2.41 7.70
N LYS A 113 -16.33 -3.07 7.88
CA LYS A 113 -16.41 -4.53 8.08
C LYS A 113 -15.87 -5.37 6.92
N ILE A 114 -15.79 -4.82 5.71
CA ILE A 114 -15.23 -5.53 4.56
C ILE A 114 -13.69 -5.50 4.53
N VAL A 115 -13.06 -4.66 5.34
CA VAL A 115 -11.61 -4.49 5.36
C VAL A 115 -10.97 -5.63 6.14
N ASN A 116 -10.25 -6.47 5.44
CA ASN A 116 -9.41 -7.53 5.99
C ASN A 116 -7.98 -7.33 5.49
N ILE A 117 -7.02 -7.19 6.41
CA ILE A 117 -5.62 -6.99 6.06
C ILE A 117 -4.75 -8.02 6.78
N THR A 118 -3.90 -8.68 6.02
CA THR A 118 -2.99 -9.73 6.52
C THR A 118 -1.53 -9.33 6.37
N ALA A 119 -0.68 -9.91 7.19
CA ALA A 119 0.76 -10.00 6.99
C ALA A 119 1.09 -11.44 6.65
N ASP A 120 1.65 -11.69 5.46
CA ASP A 120 1.89 -13.05 4.95
C ASP A 120 3.30 -13.16 4.35
N ALA A 121 4.20 -13.83 5.07
CA ALA A 121 5.55 -14.13 4.60
C ALA A 121 5.62 -15.40 3.74
N THR A 122 4.49 -16.09 3.52
CA THR A 122 4.46 -17.40 2.82
C THR A 122 4.14 -17.30 1.33
N ILE A 123 3.83 -16.10 0.83
CA ILE A 123 3.48 -15.90 -0.59
C ILE A 123 4.69 -16.24 -1.47
N PRO A 124 4.54 -17.19 -2.41
CA PRO A 124 5.63 -17.56 -3.30
C PRO A 124 6.12 -16.36 -4.12
N HIS A 125 7.44 -16.25 -4.30
CA HIS A 125 8.13 -15.23 -5.10
C HIS A 125 7.90 -13.77 -4.68
N ALA A 126 7.12 -13.51 -3.63
CA ALA A 126 6.94 -12.18 -3.09
C ALA A 126 8.25 -11.66 -2.46
N LEU A 127 8.56 -10.37 -2.64
CA LEU A 127 9.76 -9.74 -2.05
C LEU A 127 9.76 -9.81 -0.52
N GLY A 128 8.58 -9.73 0.09
CA GLY A 128 8.38 -9.85 1.53
C GLY A 128 8.33 -11.28 2.06
N GLY A 129 8.50 -12.30 1.19
CA GLY A 129 8.40 -13.72 1.54
C GLY A 129 9.73 -14.33 2.01
N PHE A 130 9.69 -15.29 2.92
CA PHE A 130 10.83 -16.07 3.40
C PHE A 130 10.33 -17.35 4.10
N LYS A 131 11.23 -18.25 4.49
CA LYS A 131 10.89 -19.46 5.25
C LYS A 131 10.96 -19.27 6.76
N TYR A 132 11.98 -18.57 7.21
CA TYR A 132 12.22 -18.20 8.60
C TYR A 132 12.73 -16.76 8.62
N ASP A 133 12.36 -16.00 9.64
CA ASP A 133 12.93 -14.69 9.90
C ASP A 133 14.32 -14.80 10.56
N ASP A 134 14.96 -13.68 10.81
CA ASP A 134 16.31 -13.63 11.36
C ASP A 134 16.38 -13.93 12.87
N GLU A 135 15.24 -14.19 13.52
CA GLU A 135 15.14 -14.78 14.86
C GLU A 135 14.81 -16.28 14.83
N GLY A 136 14.75 -16.90 13.65
CA GLY A 136 14.39 -18.30 13.46
C GLY A 136 12.89 -18.60 13.63
N VAL A 137 12.03 -17.60 13.59
CA VAL A 137 10.58 -17.77 13.62
C VAL A 137 10.08 -18.14 12.22
N LYS A 138 9.31 -19.22 12.13
CA LYS A 138 8.76 -19.69 10.84
C LYS A 138 7.80 -18.64 10.25
N ALA A 139 7.90 -18.45 8.95
CA ALA A 139 6.96 -17.61 8.19
C ALA A 139 5.51 -18.04 8.40
N GLN A 140 4.64 -17.06 8.56
CA GLN A 140 3.21 -17.26 8.85
C GLN A 140 2.38 -16.26 8.05
N ARG A 141 1.08 -16.55 7.95
CA ARG A 141 0.04 -15.60 7.57
C ARG A 141 -0.80 -15.28 8.79
N VAL A 142 -0.87 -14.01 9.16
CA VAL A 142 -1.63 -13.52 10.30
C VAL A 142 -2.49 -12.33 9.90
N TYR A 143 -3.64 -12.16 10.56
CA TYR A 143 -4.45 -10.95 10.39
C TYR A 143 -3.87 -9.80 11.22
N LEU A 144 -3.75 -8.64 10.60
CA LEU A 144 -3.53 -7.36 11.28
C LEU A 144 -4.87 -6.65 11.52
N VAL A 145 -5.75 -6.69 10.51
CA VAL A 145 -7.14 -6.24 10.61
C VAL A 145 -8.03 -7.38 10.13
N LYS A 146 -9.08 -7.68 10.90
CA LYS A 146 -10.08 -8.68 10.57
C LYS A 146 -11.46 -8.10 10.77
N ASP A 147 -12.30 -8.19 9.73
CA ASP A 147 -13.66 -7.63 9.73
C ASP A 147 -13.70 -6.17 10.23
N GLY A 148 -12.72 -5.37 9.80
CA GLY A 148 -12.53 -3.98 10.19
C GLY A 148 -11.89 -3.75 11.57
N ILE A 149 -11.72 -4.77 12.39
CA ILE A 149 -11.13 -4.66 13.73
C ILE A 149 -9.61 -4.88 13.69
N PHE A 150 -8.85 -4.02 14.34
CA PHE A 150 -7.42 -4.18 14.52
C PHE A 150 -7.13 -5.32 15.52
N VAL A 151 -6.50 -6.42 15.05
CA VAL A 151 -6.32 -7.66 15.83
C VAL A 151 -4.88 -8.15 15.94
N GLY A 152 -3.91 -7.50 15.30
CA GLY A 152 -2.54 -8.00 15.30
C GLY A 152 -1.47 -6.96 15.01
N TYR A 153 -0.25 -7.27 15.38
CA TYR A 153 0.96 -6.51 15.13
C TYR A 153 2.00 -7.33 14.35
N LEU A 154 2.91 -6.66 13.70
CA LEU A 154 4.20 -7.22 13.31
C LEU A 154 5.07 -7.31 14.57
N THR A 155 5.53 -8.51 14.91
CA THR A 155 6.13 -8.78 16.22
C THR A 155 7.48 -9.46 16.12
N SER A 156 8.33 -9.24 17.13
CA SER A 156 9.53 -10.01 17.43
C SER A 156 9.29 -10.99 18.58
N ARG A 157 10.25 -11.85 18.87
CA ARG A 157 10.24 -12.70 20.07
C ARG A 157 10.28 -11.86 21.35
N GLU A 158 10.97 -10.72 21.31
CA GLU A 158 11.05 -9.78 22.43
C GLU A 158 9.73 -9.06 22.69
N THR A 159 9.08 -8.57 21.63
CA THR A 159 7.94 -7.65 21.79
C THR A 159 6.58 -8.35 21.90
N ALA A 160 6.42 -9.53 21.28
CA ALA A 160 5.12 -10.21 21.18
C ALA A 160 4.45 -10.46 22.54
N HIS A 161 5.21 -10.96 23.53
CA HIS A 161 4.67 -11.30 24.85
C HIS A 161 4.13 -10.08 25.62
N ARG A 162 4.67 -8.88 25.34
CA ARG A 162 4.24 -7.62 26.00
C ARG A 162 2.80 -7.23 25.68
N VAL A 163 2.24 -7.78 24.60
CA VAL A 163 0.84 -7.57 24.16
C VAL A 163 0.04 -8.87 24.12
N GLY A 164 0.54 -9.96 24.70
CA GLY A 164 -0.14 -11.26 24.75
C GLY A 164 -0.20 -11.99 23.39
N LEU A 165 0.65 -11.61 22.43
CA LEU A 165 0.73 -12.25 21.12
C LEU A 165 1.89 -13.26 21.05
N LYS A 166 1.88 -14.10 20.02
CA LYS A 166 3.02 -14.95 19.62
C LYS A 166 3.88 -14.22 18.60
N PRO A 167 5.20 -14.52 18.54
CA PRO A 167 6.05 -14.03 17.46
C PRO A 167 5.50 -14.49 16.10
N MET A 168 5.36 -13.56 15.16
CA MET A 168 4.78 -13.85 13.85
C MET A 168 5.81 -14.08 12.74
N GLY A 169 7.11 -13.88 13.02
CA GLY A 169 8.14 -13.97 12.00
C GLY A 169 8.22 -12.68 11.18
N ALA A 170 8.66 -11.59 11.81
CA ALA A 170 8.81 -10.29 11.17
C ALA A 170 10.20 -9.66 11.37
N MET A 171 11.11 -10.34 12.06
CA MET A 171 12.44 -9.83 12.32
C MET A 171 13.35 -10.05 11.12
N ARG A 172 13.82 -8.94 10.53
CA ARG A 172 14.63 -8.98 9.30
C ARG A 172 15.74 -7.95 9.36
N ALA A 173 16.91 -8.34 8.90
CA ALA A 173 18.07 -7.47 8.70
C ALA A 173 18.38 -7.31 7.20
N ASP A 174 18.88 -6.16 6.79
CA ASP A 174 19.30 -5.94 5.40
C ASP A 174 20.68 -6.53 5.06
N GLY A 175 21.39 -7.06 6.07
CA GLY A 175 22.68 -7.71 5.90
C GLY A 175 23.08 -8.55 7.12
N TRP A 176 24.00 -9.51 6.92
CA TRP A 176 24.49 -10.42 7.97
C TRP A 176 25.18 -9.70 9.15
N ASN A 177 25.63 -8.47 8.93
CA ASN A 177 26.30 -7.63 9.93
C ASN A 177 25.38 -6.60 10.58
N ARG A 178 24.07 -6.75 10.40
CA ARG A 178 23.05 -5.82 10.93
C ARG A 178 22.20 -6.49 11.99
N ILE A 179 21.73 -5.69 12.93
CA ILE A 179 20.79 -6.15 13.95
C ILE A 179 19.38 -6.23 13.31
N PRO A 180 18.69 -7.37 13.39
CA PRO A 180 17.33 -7.49 12.88
C PRO A 180 16.39 -6.48 13.53
N LEU A 181 15.46 -5.95 12.74
CA LEU A 181 14.36 -5.09 13.17
C LEU A 181 13.02 -5.72 12.80
N ILE A 182 11.95 -5.32 13.45
CA ILE A 182 10.60 -5.67 12.99
C ILE A 182 10.37 -4.98 11.65
N ARG A 183 10.09 -5.77 10.60
CA ARG A 183 9.88 -5.27 9.24
C ARG A 183 8.62 -5.90 8.66
N MET A 184 8.02 -5.18 7.72
CA MET A 184 6.93 -5.74 6.93
C MET A 184 7.38 -7.01 6.19
N THR A 185 6.41 -7.89 6.00
CA THR A 185 6.45 -9.04 5.09
C THR A 185 5.70 -8.68 3.81
N SER A 186 4.71 -9.48 3.39
CA SER A 186 3.68 -9.02 2.44
C SER A 186 2.47 -8.57 3.24
N ILE A 187 2.20 -7.26 3.22
CA ILE A 187 1.01 -6.71 3.90
C ILE A 187 -0.09 -6.57 2.85
N ASN A 188 -1.16 -7.34 3.00
CA ASN A 188 -2.14 -7.53 1.93
C ASN A 188 -3.52 -7.04 2.36
N LEU A 189 -4.14 -6.19 1.53
CA LEU A 189 -5.58 -6.02 1.54
C LEU A 189 -6.18 -7.25 0.87
N GLU A 190 -6.95 -8.03 1.61
CA GLU A 190 -7.59 -9.23 1.06
C GLU A 190 -8.61 -8.83 -0.02
N PRO A 191 -8.75 -9.61 -1.11
CA PRO A 191 -9.68 -9.27 -2.18
C PRO A 191 -11.13 -9.32 -1.69
N GLY A 192 -11.94 -8.44 -2.26
CA GLY A 192 -13.39 -8.46 -2.15
C GLY A 192 -14.05 -9.23 -3.30
N ASP A 193 -15.28 -8.83 -3.64
CA ASP A 193 -16.10 -9.53 -4.63
C ASP A 193 -16.44 -8.67 -5.86
N LEU A 194 -16.03 -7.39 -5.90
CA LEU A 194 -16.47 -6.45 -6.94
C LEU A 194 -15.57 -6.52 -8.18
N SER A 195 -16.19 -6.46 -9.37
CA SER A 195 -15.49 -6.13 -10.59
C SER A 195 -15.06 -4.65 -10.60
N PHE A 196 -14.20 -4.26 -11.53
CA PHE A 196 -13.84 -2.83 -11.66
C PHE A 196 -15.07 -1.99 -12.02
N GLU A 197 -15.92 -2.49 -12.90
CA GLU A 197 -17.17 -1.85 -13.28
C GLU A 197 -18.11 -1.67 -12.07
N ASP A 198 -18.19 -2.67 -11.18
CA ASP A 198 -18.97 -2.57 -9.95
C ASP A 198 -18.42 -1.55 -8.94
N LEU A 199 -17.10 -1.36 -8.93
CA LEU A 199 -16.48 -0.33 -8.10
C LEU A 199 -16.88 1.09 -8.52
N ILE A 200 -17.10 1.35 -9.81
CA ILE A 200 -17.37 2.70 -10.31
C ILE A 200 -18.86 3.00 -10.56
N LYS A 201 -19.69 1.98 -10.83
CA LYS A 201 -21.07 2.14 -11.34
C LYS A 201 -21.98 3.03 -10.48
N ASP A 202 -21.79 3.04 -9.16
CA ASP A 202 -22.64 3.77 -8.21
C ASP A 202 -22.08 5.17 -7.88
N ILE A 203 -20.99 5.57 -8.52
CA ILE A 203 -20.35 6.87 -8.28
C ILE A 203 -20.96 7.89 -9.25
N LYS A 204 -21.66 8.89 -8.70
CA LYS A 204 -22.20 10.01 -9.50
C LYS A 204 -21.11 11.00 -9.88
N ASP A 205 -20.27 11.35 -8.92
CA ASP A 205 -19.17 12.30 -9.07
C ASP A 205 -17.99 11.82 -8.20
N GLY A 206 -16.89 11.51 -8.82
CA GLY A 206 -15.72 10.98 -8.17
C GLY A 206 -14.50 10.93 -9.07
N ILE A 207 -13.44 10.28 -8.57
CA ILE A 207 -12.21 10.08 -9.34
C ILE A 207 -11.68 8.65 -9.20
N TYR A 208 -11.04 8.18 -10.26
CA TYR A 208 -10.17 7.00 -10.24
C TYR A 208 -8.72 7.45 -10.35
N VAL A 209 -7.81 6.88 -9.53
CA VAL A 209 -6.41 7.30 -9.48
C VAL A 209 -5.47 6.10 -9.55
N GLU A 210 -4.35 6.28 -10.26
CA GLU A 210 -3.31 5.26 -10.44
C GLU A 210 -1.92 5.83 -10.16
N THR A 211 -1.03 4.97 -9.75
CA THR A 211 0.41 5.13 -9.65
C THR A 211 0.87 6.26 -8.72
N ASN A 212 1.63 5.89 -7.72
CA ASN A 212 2.14 6.85 -6.76
C ASN A 212 3.07 7.88 -7.41
N LYS A 213 2.89 9.14 -7.03
CA LYS A 213 3.77 10.24 -7.36
C LYS A 213 4.48 10.83 -6.14
N SER A 214 3.75 10.98 -5.07
CA SER A 214 4.25 11.56 -3.82
C SER A 214 3.42 11.09 -2.64
N TRP A 215 4.05 11.03 -1.48
CA TRP A 215 3.33 10.72 -0.24
C TRP A 215 3.92 11.51 0.92
N SER A 216 3.07 11.84 1.87
CA SER A 216 3.42 12.40 3.15
C SER A 216 2.51 11.81 4.22
N ILE A 217 3.08 11.43 5.32
CA ILE A 217 2.35 10.90 6.47
C ILE A 217 3.07 11.29 7.75
N ASP A 218 2.33 11.59 8.82
CA ASP A 218 2.92 12.03 10.08
C ASP A 218 3.63 10.88 10.83
N ASP A 219 4.41 11.24 11.85
CA ASP A 219 5.20 10.29 12.65
C ASP A 219 4.34 9.20 13.32
N LYS A 220 3.09 9.51 13.64
CA LYS A 220 2.14 8.54 14.19
C LYS A 220 1.46 7.68 13.15
N ARG A 221 1.67 7.97 11.85
CA ARG A 221 0.99 7.32 10.73
C ARG A 221 -0.53 7.52 10.72
N LEU A 222 -0.96 8.65 11.26
CA LEU A 222 -2.37 8.99 11.46
C LEU A 222 -2.91 9.91 10.37
N ASN A 223 -2.19 11.00 10.05
CA ASN A 223 -2.60 11.97 9.04
C ASN A 223 -1.76 11.79 7.79
N PHE A 224 -2.40 11.62 6.64
CA PHE A 224 -1.70 11.41 5.38
C PHE A 224 -2.20 12.31 4.24
N GLN A 225 -1.33 12.54 3.28
CA GLN A 225 -1.64 13.13 1.98
C GLN A 225 -0.82 12.40 0.91
N PHE A 226 -1.51 11.77 -0.04
CA PHE A 226 -0.88 11.05 -1.13
C PHE A 226 -1.25 11.66 -2.47
N GLY A 227 -0.30 11.67 -3.40
CA GLY A 227 -0.48 12.13 -4.76
C GLY A 227 -0.20 11.01 -5.75
N CYS A 228 -1.00 10.97 -6.81
CA CYS A 228 -0.85 10.03 -7.91
C CYS A 228 -0.38 10.72 -9.19
N GLU A 229 0.19 9.92 -10.11
CA GLU A 229 0.64 10.42 -11.42
C GLU A 229 -0.54 10.79 -12.30
N ILE A 230 -1.55 9.93 -12.33
CA ILE A 230 -2.65 10.00 -13.27
C ILE A 230 -3.97 9.64 -12.58
N GLY A 231 -5.05 10.18 -13.10
CA GLY A 231 -6.41 9.79 -12.70
C GLY A 231 -7.42 10.14 -13.77
N TRP A 232 -8.65 9.77 -13.53
CA TRP A 232 -9.80 10.05 -14.38
C TRP A 232 -10.97 10.49 -13.53
N GLU A 233 -11.77 11.41 -14.06
CA GLU A 233 -13.07 11.69 -13.47
C GLU A 233 -13.97 10.46 -13.59
N ILE A 234 -14.85 10.27 -12.59
CA ILE A 234 -15.94 9.32 -12.66
C ILE A 234 -17.23 10.14 -12.65
N LYS A 235 -18.03 9.99 -13.70
CA LYS A 235 -19.34 10.64 -13.83
C LYS A 235 -20.38 9.59 -14.16
N ASP A 236 -21.43 9.51 -13.33
CA ASP A 236 -22.55 8.58 -13.50
C ASP A 236 -22.07 7.13 -13.81
N GLY A 237 -21.12 6.64 -13.01
CA GLY A 237 -20.60 5.27 -13.10
C GLY A 237 -19.66 4.99 -14.27
N LYS A 238 -19.12 6.02 -14.93
CA LYS A 238 -18.22 5.86 -16.09
C LYS A 238 -16.95 6.68 -15.91
N LEU A 239 -15.84 6.14 -16.39
CA LEU A 239 -14.58 6.89 -16.51
C LEU A 239 -14.75 7.99 -17.57
N GLY A 240 -14.40 9.21 -17.20
CA GLY A 240 -14.46 10.41 -18.02
C GLY A 240 -13.08 10.91 -18.44
N GLU A 241 -12.89 12.23 -18.38
CA GLU A 241 -11.64 12.87 -18.79
C GLU A 241 -10.48 12.56 -17.82
N MET A 242 -9.30 12.49 -18.39
CA MET A 242 -8.06 12.35 -17.60
C MET A 242 -7.79 13.60 -16.78
N ILE A 243 -7.33 13.40 -15.55
CA ILE A 243 -6.88 14.46 -14.63
C ILE A 243 -5.41 14.25 -14.24
N LYS A 244 -4.69 15.33 -14.03
CA LYS A 244 -3.29 15.32 -13.61
C LYS A 244 -3.11 15.69 -12.15
N ASN A 245 -2.07 15.11 -11.53
CA ASN A 245 -1.68 15.35 -10.14
C ASN A 245 -2.86 15.14 -9.15
N PRO A 246 -3.62 14.04 -9.27
CA PRO A 246 -4.65 13.79 -8.28
C PRO A 246 -4.01 13.56 -6.92
N THR A 247 -4.57 14.22 -5.91
CA THR A 247 -4.15 14.11 -4.50
C THR A 247 -5.35 13.78 -3.64
N TYR A 248 -5.13 13.00 -2.59
CA TYR A 248 -6.14 12.72 -1.58
C TYR A 248 -5.52 12.71 -0.19
N THR A 249 -6.30 13.07 0.81
CA THR A 249 -5.83 13.22 2.18
C THR A 249 -6.90 12.74 3.17
N GLY A 250 -6.46 12.32 4.34
CA GLY A 250 -7.37 11.88 5.38
C GLY A 250 -6.69 11.51 6.69
N ILE A 251 -7.53 11.15 7.65
CA ILE A 251 -7.14 10.47 8.88
C ILE A 251 -7.24 8.97 8.63
N THR A 252 -6.20 8.21 8.91
CA THR A 252 -6.04 6.81 8.51
C THR A 252 -7.29 5.96 8.80
N TYR A 253 -7.76 5.93 10.03
CA TYR A 253 -8.91 5.08 10.40
C TYR A 253 -10.26 5.60 9.84
N GLU A 254 -10.43 6.91 9.68
CA GLU A 254 -11.63 7.49 9.04
C GLU A 254 -11.68 7.11 7.57
N PHE A 255 -10.54 7.22 6.89
CA PHE A 255 -10.39 6.81 5.51
C PHE A 255 -10.72 5.31 5.33
N TRP A 256 -10.13 4.41 6.13
CA TRP A 256 -10.42 2.98 6.03
C TRP A 256 -11.86 2.61 6.40
N ARG A 257 -12.51 3.36 7.30
CA ARG A 257 -13.94 3.19 7.63
C ARG A 257 -14.86 3.60 6.48
N SER A 258 -14.41 4.49 5.61
CA SER A 258 -15.17 4.89 4.40
C SER A 258 -15.04 3.91 3.24
N CYS A 259 -14.23 2.85 3.36
CA CYS A 259 -14.09 1.80 2.36
C CYS A 259 -15.40 0.99 2.26
N ASP A 260 -16.04 1.02 1.10
CA ASP A 260 -17.29 0.29 0.85
C ASP A 260 -17.24 -0.64 -0.35
N GLY A 261 -16.11 -0.73 -1.02
CA GLY A 261 -15.88 -1.64 -2.14
C GLY A 261 -14.44 -2.04 -2.30
N ILE A 262 -14.19 -3.34 -2.49
CA ILE A 262 -12.86 -3.90 -2.76
C ILE A 262 -12.97 -4.81 -3.97
N GLY A 263 -12.04 -4.64 -4.91
CA GLY A 263 -11.96 -5.45 -6.12
C GLY A 263 -11.76 -6.94 -5.81
N ASN A 264 -12.28 -7.78 -6.68
CA ASN A 264 -12.24 -9.23 -6.56
C ASN A 264 -10.83 -9.80 -6.77
N LYS A 265 -10.72 -11.11 -6.67
CA LYS A 265 -9.45 -11.82 -6.77
C LYS A 265 -8.78 -11.70 -8.16
N ASP A 266 -9.55 -11.49 -9.22
CA ASP A 266 -9.00 -11.33 -10.58
C ASP A 266 -8.27 -9.98 -10.75
N LEU A 267 -8.63 -9.00 -9.92
CA LEU A 267 -8.00 -7.68 -9.86
C LEU A 267 -6.87 -7.63 -8.81
N TRP A 268 -6.70 -8.70 -8.02
CA TRP A 268 -5.72 -8.74 -6.94
C TRP A 268 -4.34 -9.10 -7.47
N HIS A 269 -3.34 -8.28 -7.10
CA HIS A 269 -1.95 -8.48 -7.50
C HIS A 269 -1.00 -8.26 -6.32
N VAL A 270 0.15 -8.95 -6.33
CA VAL A 270 1.21 -8.78 -5.32
C VAL A 270 2.28 -7.83 -5.87
N TRP A 271 2.25 -6.61 -5.42
CA TRP A 271 3.20 -5.56 -5.80
C TRP A 271 4.47 -5.63 -4.96
N GLY A 272 5.63 -5.65 -5.60
CA GLY A 272 6.90 -5.58 -4.92
C GLY A 272 7.32 -4.15 -4.59
N LEU A 273 7.93 -3.95 -3.42
CA LEU A 273 8.51 -2.68 -3.00
C LEU A 273 9.95 -2.92 -2.52
N PRO A 274 10.98 -2.45 -3.25
CA PRO A 274 12.37 -2.85 -3.00
C PRO A 274 13.07 -2.03 -1.92
N ASN A 275 12.53 -0.87 -1.50
CA ASN A 275 13.27 0.16 -0.78
C ASN A 275 12.56 0.70 0.48
N CYS A 276 11.92 -0.16 1.26
CA CYS A 276 11.36 0.24 2.55
C CYS A 276 12.48 0.49 3.58
N GLY A 277 12.62 1.74 4.03
CA GLY A 277 13.65 2.15 5.00
C GLY A 277 13.13 2.14 6.45
N LYS A 278 13.99 1.76 7.40
CA LYS A 278 13.75 1.83 8.85
C LYS A 278 15.06 1.77 9.62
N GLY A 279 15.05 2.27 10.85
CA GLY A 279 16.16 2.17 11.79
C GLY A 279 17.20 3.28 11.68
N GLU A 280 18.07 3.35 12.68
CA GLU A 280 19.19 4.28 12.76
C GLU A 280 20.44 3.51 13.29
N PRO A 281 21.42 3.20 12.43
CA PRO A 281 21.50 3.57 11.00
C PRO A 281 20.46 2.84 10.14
N THR A 282 20.02 3.52 9.09
CA THR A 282 18.93 3.03 8.21
C THR A 282 19.24 1.66 7.61
N GLN A 283 18.25 0.79 7.61
CA GLN A 283 18.22 -0.49 6.91
C GLN A 283 17.16 -0.46 5.81
N ILE A 284 17.51 -0.92 4.62
CA ILE A 284 16.60 -0.99 3.47
C ILE A 284 16.11 -2.42 3.32
N MET A 285 14.78 -2.60 3.29
CA MET A 285 14.17 -3.92 3.19
C MET A 285 13.24 -4.02 1.98
N GLN A 286 13.33 -5.16 1.31
CA GLN A 286 12.38 -5.55 0.28
C GLN A 286 11.11 -6.09 0.94
N VAL A 287 9.95 -5.55 0.54
CA VAL A 287 8.62 -5.94 1.03
C VAL A 287 7.66 -6.09 -0.14
N SER A 288 6.44 -6.55 0.10
CA SER A 288 5.42 -6.64 -0.94
C SER A 288 4.03 -6.40 -0.37
N HIS A 289 3.06 -6.14 -1.24
CA HIS A 289 1.69 -5.86 -0.86
C HIS A 289 0.73 -6.46 -1.88
N GLY A 290 -0.10 -7.40 -1.43
CA GLY A 290 -1.21 -7.92 -2.21
C GLY A 290 -2.40 -6.98 -2.13
N THR A 291 -2.87 -6.44 -3.25
CA THR A 291 -3.97 -5.48 -3.27
C THR A 291 -4.79 -5.55 -4.54
N SER A 292 -6.07 -5.21 -4.41
CA SER A 292 -6.99 -4.91 -5.50
C SER A 292 -7.33 -3.42 -5.48
N PRO A 293 -7.88 -2.86 -6.55
CA PRO A 293 -8.52 -1.55 -6.49
C PRO A 293 -9.58 -1.50 -5.39
N ALA A 294 -9.70 -0.35 -4.72
CA ALA A 294 -10.68 -0.18 -3.65
C ALA A 294 -11.36 1.19 -3.72
N ARG A 295 -12.63 1.24 -3.29
CA ARG A 295 -13.47 2.44 -3.28
C ARG A 295 -13.64 2.97 -1.87
N PHE A 296 -13.51 4.30 -1.76
CA PHE A 296 -13.68 5.05 -0.52
C PHE A 296 -14.65 6.20 -0.76
N ARG A 297 -15.56 6.42 0.19
CA ARG A 297 -16.61 7.44 0.09
C ARG A 297 -16.22 8.74 0.77
N ASN A 298 -16.65 9.85 0.16
CA ASN A 298 -16.53 11.19 0.74
C ASN A 298 -15.11 11.52 1.20
N VAL A 299 -14.13 11.25 0.37
CA VAL A 299 -12.71 11.54 0.63
C VAL A 299 -12.37 12.95 0.16
N ARG A 300 -11.55 13.64 0.91
CA ARG A 300 -11.01 14.94 0.52
C ARG A 300 -9.95 14.77 -0.56
N VAL A 301 -10.19 15.31 -1.75
CA VAL A 301 -9.28 15.26 -2.90
C VAL A 301 -8.86 16.66 -3.33
N GLY A 302 -7.75 16.73 -4.07
CA GLY A 302 -7.17 17.98 -4.57
C GLY A 302 -6.43 18.79 -3.51
N VAL A 303 -5.77 19.85 -3.96
CA VAL A 303 -5.06 20.81 -3.10
C VAL A 303 -6.02 21.96 -2.81
N ILE A 304 -6.23 22.27 -1.53
CA ILE A 304 -6.92 23.51 -1.14
C ILE A 304 -5.97 24.66 -1.40
N ARG A 305 -6.41 25.58 -2.25
CA ARG A 305 -5.77 26.89 -2.43
C ARG A 305 -6.26 27.85 -1.37
#